data_eb23027051c827cc5fc821109c389dc4
#
_entry.id   eb23027051c827cc5fc821109c389dc4
#
_cell.length_a   1.000
_cell.length_b   1.000
_cell.length_c   1.000
_cell.angle_alpha   90.00
_cell.angle_beta   90.00
_cell.angle_gamma   90.00
#
_symmetry.space_group_name_H-M   'P 1'
#
loop_
_entity.id
_entity.type
_entity.pdbx_description
1 polymer ?
#
loop_
_entity_poly.entity_id
_entity_poly.type
_entity_poly.pdbx_seq_one_letter_code
_entity_poly.pdbx_strand_id
1 'polypeptide(L)'
;MKIKGFFGRNKLIVASFFLPVLLVVLALIVTGIYPFGDNQIAVIDMYHQYVPFLSELQYKLQEGGSLFYTWHGAGGSNFWNLISYYGASPLNLILIFFPKKMIMEGVTVILLIKIGLAGSFMAIYLRYLNRVQSWAVVAFASMYALCSYVMAYYWCIMWIDAVVLLPLCILGLNRLIDEGKAVMYTLSLALVVFTNYYIAIMVCIFILFYYPVLYFTKVKWQGIKSCAKTTGKAVGFSLLAVAMAAVMLLPTYIS
;
A
#
# COMPACT_ATOMS: atom_id res chain seq x y z
N MET A 1 12.13 28.39 -9.24
CA MET A 1 12.70 27.73 -10.43
C MET A 1 12.87 26.21 -10.29
N LYS A 2 13.23 25.65 -9.09
CA LYS A 2 13.42 24.20 -8.88
C LYS A 2 12.12 23.35 -8.99
N ILE A 3 10.94 23.88 -8.62
CA ILE A 3 9.67 23.16 -8.63
C ILE A 3 9.20 22.86 -10.07
N LYS A 4 9.27 23.83 -10.99
CA LYS A 4 8.89 23.65 -12.41
C LYS A 4 9.75 22.57 -13.09
N GLY A 5 11.04 22.46 -12.76
CA GLY A 5 11.94 21.43 -13.27
C GLY A 5 11.63 20.02 -12.75
N PHE A 6 11.15 19.91 -11.50
CA PHE A 6 10.72 18.63 -10.92
C PHE A 6 9.46 18.09 -11.60
N PHE A 7 8.41 18.90 -11.71
CA PHE A 7 7.16 18.52 -12.38
C PHE A 7 7.36 18.20 -13.87
N GLY A 8 8.17 18.99 -14.59
CA GLY A 8 8.48 18.72 -16.00
C GLY A 8 9.14 17.36 -16.21
N ARG A 9 10.08 16.98 -15.35
CA ARG A 9 10.81 15.70 -15.41
C ARG A 9 9.97 14.51 -14.94
N ASN A 10 9.01 14.73 -14.03
CA ASN A 10 8.16 13.70 -13.43
C ASN A 10 6.70 13.77 -13.89
N LYS A 11 6.39 14.51 -14.96
CA LYS A 11 5.02 14.72 -15.43
C LYS A 11 4.20 13.44 -15.60
N LEU A 12 4.82 12.36 -16.06
CA LEU A 12 4.14 11.07 -16.24
C LEU A 12 3.76 10.43 -14.91
N ILE A 13 4.62 10.52 -13.87
CA ILE A 13 4.34 9.99 -12.54
C ILE A 13 3.20 10.79 -11.91
N VAL A 14 3.25 12.11 -12.01
CA VAL A 14 2.20 13.00 -11.51
C VAL A 14 0.88 12.75 -12.24
N ALA A 15 0.89 12.61 -13.56
CA ALA A 15 -0.30 12.27 -14.34
C ALA A 15 -0.87 10.90 -13.94
N SER A 16 0.00 9.90 -13.64
CA SER A 16 -0.40 8.58 -13.18
C SER A 16 -0.98 8.57 -11.76
N PHE A 17 -0.74 9.64 -10.98
CA PHE A 17 -1.44 9.85 -9.72
C PHE A 17 -2.85 10.42 -9.98
N PHE A 18 -2.92 11.52 -10.71
CA PHE A 18 -4.16 12.28 -10.81
C PHE A 18 -5.20 11.67 -11.74
N LEU A 19 -4.80 10.97 -12.81
CA LEU A 19 -5.75 10.40 -13.75
C LEU A 19 -6.68 9.35 -13.12
N PRO A 20 -6.19 8.30 -12.43
CA PRO A 20 -7.07 7.34 -11.76
C PRO A 20 -7.88 7.97 -10.64
N VAL A 21 -7.32 8.94 -9.89
CA VAL A 21 -8.06 9.68 -8.87
C VAL A 21 -9.22 10.46 -9.50
N LEU A 22 -8.97 11.18 -10.58
CA LEU A 22 -10.01 11.93 -11.30
C LEU A 22 -11.14 11.01 -11.79
N LEU A 23 -10.79 9.86 -12.35
CA LEU A 23 -11.80 8.89 -12.82
C LEU A 23 -12.67 8.37 -11.67
N VAL A 24 -12.08 8.08 -10.51
CA VAL A 24 -12.84 7.67 -9.32
C VAL A 24 -13.70 8.83 -8.80
N VAL A 25 -13.17 10.05 -8.72
CA VAL A 25 -13.96 11.22 -8.31
C VAL A 25 -15.16 11.44 -9.25
N LEU A 26 -14.98 11.31 -10.54
CA LEU A 26 -16.08 11.38 -11.52
C LEU A 26 -17.13 10.27 -11.26
N ALA A 27 -16.68 9.05 -10.93
CA ALA A 27 -17.59 7.97 -10.56
C ALA A 27 -18.37 8.30 -9.27
N LEU A 28 -17.69 8.86 -8.24
CA LEU A 28 -18.35 9.30 -6.99
C LEU A 28 -19.42 10.37 -7.26
N ILE A 29 -19.14 11.31 -8.17
CA ILE A 29 -20.11 12.34 -8.59
C ILE A 29 -21.33 11.71 -9.26
N VAL A 30 -21.09 10.81 -10.23
CA VAL A 30 -22.19 10.16 -10.99
C VAL A 30 -23.05 9.27 -10.10
N THR A 31 -22.43 8.59 -9.13
CA THR A 31 -23.14 7.71 -8.19
C THR A 31 -23.76 8.46 -7.00
N GLY A 32 -23.57 9.76 -6.91
CA GLY A 32 -24.10 10.58 -5.81
C GLY A 32 -23.49 10.23 -4.45
N ILE A 33 -22.22 9.81 -4.41
CA ILE A 33 -21.53 9.56 -3.15
C ILE A 33 -21.16 10.90 -2.50
N TYR A 34 -21.43 11.02 -1.19
CA TYR A 34 -21.09 12.23 -0.44
C TYR A 34 -19.62 12.68 -0.64
N PRO A 35 -19.30 13.96 -0.85
CA PRO A 35 -20.16 15.16 -0.72
C PRO A 35 -20.98 15.52 -1.99
N PHE A 36 -21.03 14.67 -2.98
CA PHE A 36 -21.70 14.95 -4.27
C PHE A 36 -23.20 14.51 -4.28
N GLY A 37 -23.66 13.85 -3.22
CA GLY A 37 -25.03 13.39 -3.02
C GLY A 37 -25.19 12.76 -1.65
N ASP A 38 -26.28 12.00 -1.44
CA ASP A 38 -26.66 11.43 -0.15
C ASP A 38 -26.16 9.99 0.07
N ASN A 39 -25.56 9.36 -0.94
CA ASN A 39 -25.03 8.02 -0.83
C ASN A 39 -23.69 8.00 -0.09
N GLN A 40 -23.37 6.92 0.62
CA GLN A 40 -22.10 6.75 1.31
C GLN A 40 -21.19 5.76 0.59
N ILE A 41 -19.88 5.96 0.72
CA ILE A 41 -18.87 5.07 0.14
C ILE A 41 -18.73 3.76 0.91
N ALA A 42 -19.05 3.77 2.21
CA ALA A 42 -18.89 2.60 3.05
C ALA A 42 -19.98 1.58 2.78
N VAL A 43 -19.56 0.38 2.41
CA VAL A 43 -20.40 -0.78 2.17
C VAL A 43 -19.89 -1.97 2.96
N ILE A 44 -20.73 -2.97 3.19
CA ILE A 44 -20.37 -4.24 3.83
C ILE A 44 -19.58 -3.98 5.14
N ASP A 45 -18.46 -4.64 5.33
CA ASP A 45 -17.62 -4.53 6.54
C ASP A 45 -16.97 -3.15 6.69
N MET A 46 -16.81 -2.39 5.63
CA MET A 46 -16.32 -1.02 5.75
C MET A 46 -17.23 -0.19 6.64
N TYR A 47 -18.55 -0.34 6.49
CA TYR A 47 -19.55 0.35 7.30
C TYR A 47 -19.62 -0.22 8.73
N HIS A 48 -19.75 -1.56 8.84
CA HIS A 48 -20.03 -2.22 10.12
C HIS A 48 -18.78 -2.41 10.98
N GLN A 49 -17.58 -2.44 10.40
CA GLN A 49 -16.37 -2.86 11.10
C GLN A 49 -15.20 -1.87 10.91
N TYR A 50 -14.79 -1.57 9.67
CA TYR A 50 -13.52 -0.88 9.45
C TYR A 50 -13.59 0.59 9.82
N VAL A 51 -14.64 1.29 9.44
CA VAL A 51 -14.82 2.71 9.82
C VAL A 51 -14.95 2.86 11.34
N PRO A 52 -15.72 2.04 12.07
CA PRO A 52 -15.70 2.03 13.54
C PRO A 52 -14.30 1.86 14.15
N PHE A 53 -13.47 0.94 13.65
CA PHE A 53 -12.10 0.76 14.15
C PHE A 53 -11.18 1.95 13.82
N LEU A 54 -11.33 2.54 12.64
CA LEU A 54 -10.60 3.75 12.26
C LEU A 54 -11.07 4.96 13.06
N SER A 55 -12.35 5.04 13.41
CA SER A 55 -12.88 6.08 14.31
C SER A 55 -12.33 5.95 15.73
N GLU A 56 -12.21 4.73 16.23
CA GLU A 56 -11.56 4.48 17.52
C GLU A 56 -10.08 4.85 17.49
N LEU A 57 -9.36 4.51 16.40
CA LEU A 57 -7.98 4.93 16.22
C LEU A 57 -7.86 6.46 16.19
N GLN A 58 -8.71 7.13 15.42
CA GLN A 58 -8.77 8.59 15.35
C GLN A 58 -8.99 9.19 16.74
N TYR A 59 -9.98 8.67 17.49
CA TYR A 59 -10.29 9.12 18.84
C TYR A 59 -9.06 9.04 19.75
N LYS A 60 -8.38 7.87 19.76
CA LYS A 60 -7.19 7.67 20.60
C LYS A 60 -6.02 8.55 20.21
N LEU A 61 -5.85 8.83 18.93
CA LEU A 61 -4.79 9.71 18.44
C LEU A 61 -5.08 11.20 18.72
N GLN A 62 -6.34 11.61 18.75
CA GLN A 62 -6.73 13.00 19.02
C GLN A 62 -6.83 13.33 20.51
N GLU A 63 -7.44 12.43 21.30
CA GLU A 63 -7.74 12.67 22.72
C GLU A 63 -6.68 12.09 23.67
N GLY A 64 -5.79 11.26 23.15
CA GLY A 64 -4.86 10.48 23.95
C GLY A 64 -5.54 9.27 24.61
N GLY A 65 -5.08 8.08 24.30
CA GLY A 65 -5.63 6.87 24.88
C GLY A 65 -4.70 5.69 24.65
N SER A 66 -4.92 4.58 25.39
CA SER A 66 -4.13 3.38 25.20
C SER A 66 -4.34 2.80 23.81
N LEU A 67 -3.26 2.60 23.05
CA LEU A 67 -3.29 1.85 21.80
C LEU A 67 -3.32 0.33 22.01
N PHE A 68 -3.15 -0.14 23.24
CA PHE A 68 -3.15 -1.56 23.56
C PHE A 68 -4.52 -2.10 23.95
N TYR A 69 -5.42 -1.24 24.43
CA TYR A 69 -6.72 -1.67 24.93
C TYR A 69 -7.82 -0.67 24.58
N THR A 70 -9.03 -1.18 24.29
CA THR A 70 -10.24 -0.38 24.12
C THR A 70 -11.43 -1.00 24.83
N TRP A 71 -12.26 -0.15 25.44
CA TRP A 71 -13.56 -0.52 26.01
C TRP A 71 -14.70 -0.52 24.98
N HIS A 72 -14.49 0.12 23.82
CA HIS A 72 -15.52 0.30 22.79
C HIS A 72 -15.71 -0.94 21.88
N GLY A 73 -14.99 -2.02 22.14
CA GLY A 73 -15.12 -3.27 21.41
C GLY A 73 -15.50 -4.43 22.32
N ALA A 74 -16.69 -5.02 22.14
CA ALA A 74 -17.14 -6.27 22.79
C ALA A 74 -17.00 -6.30 24.32
N GLY A 75 -17.12 -5.14 25.00
CA GLY A 75 -16.92 -5.04 26.45
C GLY A 75 -15.46 -4.96 26.92
N GLY A 76 -14.55 -4.78 25.98
CA GLY A 76 -13.12 -4.64 26.19
C GLY A 76 -12.31 -5.60 25.32
N SER A 77 -11.37 -5.07 24.57
CA SER A 77 -10.55 -5.87 23.65
C SER A 77 -9.13 -5.34 23.50
N ASN A 78 -8.22 -6.21 23.05
CA ASN A 78 -6.87 -5.83 22.66
C ASN A 78 -6.93 -4.97 21.39
N PHE A 79 -6.73 -3.65 21.54
CA PHE A 79 -6.82 -2.72 20.42
C PHE A 79 -5.59 -2.78 19.50
N TRP A 80 -4.44 -3.22 19.99
CA TRP A 80 -3.25 -3.38 19.16
C TRP A 80 -3.46 -4.42 18.05
N ASN A 81 -4.20 -5.50 18.35
CA ASN A 81 -4.56 -6.49 17.34
C ASN A 81 -5.46 -5.90 16.26
N LEU A 82 -6.40 -5.04 16.63
CA LEU A 82 -7.23 -4.33 15.66
C LEU A 82 -6.39 -3.37 14.81
N ILE A 83 -5.45 -2.63 15.43
CA ILE A 83 -4.52 -1.77 14.69
C ILE A 83 -3.68 -2.59 13.72
N SER A 84 -3.10 -3.71 14.14
CA SER A 84 -2.17 -4.50 13.31
C SER A 84 -2.82 -5.06 12.04
N TYR A 85 -4.13 -5.25 12.04
CA TYR A 85 -4.87 -5.71 10.86
C TYR A 85 -5.57 -4.58 10.11
N TYR A 86 -6.27 -3.66 10.82
CA TYR A 86 -7.14 -2.66 10.20
C TYR A 86 -6.52 -1.27 10.14
N GLY A 87 -5.70 -0.90 11.11
CA GLY A 87 -5.29 0.48 11.37
C GLY A 87 -3.84 0.83 11.06
N ALA A 88 -2.97 -0.15 10.76
CA ALA A 88 -1.52 0.06 10.69
C ALA A 88 -1.03 0.86 9.49
N SER A 89 -1.88 1.18 8.51
CA SER A 89 -1.48 2.04 7.39
C SER A 89 -1.03 3.41 7.88
N PRO A 90 0.19 3.89 7.52
CA PRO A 90 0.61 5.25 7.86
C PRO A 90 -0.31 6.35 7.33
N LEU A 91 -1.06 6.06 6.24
CA LEU A 91 -2.02 7.00 5.69
C LEU A 91 -3.22 7.23 6.62
N ASN A 92 -3.50 6.32 7.54
CA ASN A 92 -4.57 6.50 8.53
C ASN A 92 -4.27 7.66 9.51
N LEU A 93 -3.02 8.09 9.64
CA LEU A 93 -2.66 9.29 10.40
C LEU A 93 -3.30 10.57 9.83
N ILE A 94 -3.70 10.56 8.56
CA ILE A 94 -4.45 11.65 7.94
C ILE A 94 -5.77 11.91 8.68
N LEU A 95 -6.37 10.88 9.28
CA LEU A 95 -7.63 11.01 10.04
C LEU A 95 -7.51 11.96 11.23
N ILE A 96 -6.32 12.19 11.77
CA ILE A 96 -6.10 13.13 12.88
C ILE A 96 -6.54 14.56 12.49
N PHE A 97 -6.43 14.92 11.21
CA PHE A 97 -6.78 16.25 10.72
C PHE A 97 -8.28 16.43 10.42
N PHE A 98 -9.07 15.36 10.54
CA PHE A 98 -10.52 15.43 10.30
C PHE A 98 -11.29 15.51 11.62
N PRO A 99 -12.38 16.29 11.70
CA PRO A 99 -13.33 16.20 12.81
C PRO A 99 -13.95 14.80 12.90
N LYS A 100 -14.30 14.33 14.10
CA LYS A 100 -14.89 12.98 14.30
C LYS A 100 -16.11 12.71 13.42
N LYS A 101 -16.96 13.73 13.21
CA LYS A 101 -18.15 13.65 12.34
C LYS A 101 -17.84 13.49 10.84
N MET A 102 -16.60 13.74 10.44
CA MET A 102 -16.11 13.67 9.04
C MET A 102 -15.19 12.47 8.81
N ILE A 103 -15.36 11.40 9.57
CA ILE A 103 -14.52 10.19 9.44
C ILE A 103 -14.66 9.56 8.05
N MET A 104 -15.86 9.58 7.47
CA MET A 104 -16.14 8.99 6.16
C MET A 104 -15.42 9.74 5.04
N GLU A 105 -15.40 11.07 5.11
CA GLU A 105 -14.65 11.92 4.17
C GLU A 105 -13.16 11.68 4.31
N GLY A 106 -12.66 11.55 5.53
CA GLY A 106 -11.27 11.20 5.79
C GLY A 106 -10.89 9.85 5.18
N VAL A 107 -11.72 8.83 5.34
CA VAL A 107 -11.53 7.51 4.74
C VAL A 107 -11.59 7.58 3.21
N THR A 108 -12.52 8.36 2.64
CA THR A 108 -12.60 8.59 1.20
C THR A 108 -11.32 9.23 0.65
N VAL A 109 -10.80 10.25 1.34
CA VAL A 109 -9.54 10.92 0.97
C VAL A 109 -8.38 9.93 1.01
N ILE A 110 -8.28 9.09 2.04
CA ILE A 110 -7.25 8.06 2.13
C ILE A 110 -7.34 7.07 0.96
N LEU A 111 -8.55 6.63 0.62
CA LEU A 111 -8.76 5.73 -0.52
C LEU A 111 -8.28 6.37 -1.83
N LEU A 112 -8.65 7.63 -2.09
CA LEU A 112 -8.21 8.37 -3.28
C LEU A 112 -6.68 8.52 -3.34
N ILE A 113 -6.04 8.80 -2.20
CA ILE A 113 -4.58 8.88 -2.10
C ILE A 113 -3.95 7.52 -2.42
N LYS A 114 -4.49 6.41 -1.88
CA LYS A 114 -3.99 5.05 -2.17
C LYS A 114 -4.09 4.72 -3.66
N ILE A 115 -5.21 5.02 -4.29
CA ILE A 115 -5.40 4.82 -5.74
C ILE A 115 -4.38 5.65 -6.54
N GLY A 116 -4.18 6.92 -6.19
CA GLY A 116 -3.18 7.77 -6.84
C GLY A 116 -1.75 7.26 -6.66
N LEU A 117 -1.40 6.81 -5.44
CA LEU A 117 -0.09 6.24 -5.15
C LEU A 117 0.13 4.92 -5.91
N ALA A 118 -0.88 4.05 -6.03
CA ALA A 118 -0.80 2.82 -6.81
C ALA A 118 -0.44 3.12 -8.28
N GLY A 119 -1.10 4.11 -8.88
CA GLY A 119 -0.77 4.59 -10.22
C GLY A 119 0.65 5.16 -10.31
N SER A 120 1.03 6.02 -9.38
CA SER A 120 2.38 6.62 -9.37
C SER A 120 3.49 5.59 -9.23
N PHE A 121 3.35 4.64 -8.30
CA PHE A 121 4.38 3.63 -8.05
C PHE A 121 4.48 2.63 -9.20
N MET A 122 3.34 2.30 -9.83
CA MET A 122 3.35 1.51 -11.06
C MET A 122 4.02 2.25 -12.21
N ALA A 123 3.80 3.56 -12.36
CA ALA A 123 4.50 4.36 -13.37
C ALA A 123 6.01 4.40 -13.15
N ILE A 124 6.47 4.51 -11.90
CA ILE A 124 7.90 4.44 -11.53
C ILE A 124 8.48 3.08 -11.95
N TYR A 125 7.78 1.99 -11.63
CA TYR A 125 8.20 0.63 -12.01
C TYR A 125 8.27 0.44 -13.53
N LEU A 126 7.23 0.82 -14.27
CA LEU A 126 7.17 0.68 -15.72
C LEU A 126 8.27 1.51 -16.43
N ARG A 127 8.56 2.71 -15.94
CA ARG A 127 9.64 3.55 -16.48
C ARG A 127 11.03 2.92 -16.25
N TYR A 128 11.23 2.27 -15.12
CA TYR A 128 12.47 1.53 -14.85
C TYR A 128 12.60 0.32 -15.77
N LEU A 129 11.55 -0.48 -15.89
CA LEU A 129 11.57 -1.73 -16.64
C LEU A 129 11.80 -1.51 -18.13
N ASN A 130 11.06 -0.59 -18.74
CA ASN A 130 11.02 -0.40 -20.19
C ASN A 130 11.88 0.78 -20.67
N ARG A 131 12.44 1.59 -19.78
CA ARG A 131 13.15 2.86 -20.07
C ARG A 131 12.33 3.81 -20.98
N VAL A 132 11.00 3.67 -20.99
CA VAL A 132 10.09 4.40 -21.88
C VAL A 132 9.58 5.66 -21.17
N GLN A 133 9.58 6.77 -21.91
CA GLN A 133 9.04 8.07 -21.51
C GLN A 133 7.81 8.40 -22.38
N SER A 134 6.77 7.59 -22.31
CA SER A 134 5.57 7.70 -23.13
C SER A 134 4.31 7.82 -22.26
N TRP A 135 3.27 8.46 -22.79
CA TRP A 135 1.95 8.50 -22.15
C TRP A 135 1.30 7.11 -21.98
N ALA A 136 1.75 6.09 -22.72
CA ALA A 136 1.37 4.71 -22.47
C ALA A 136 1.66 4.27 -21.04
N VAL A 137 2.73 4.79 -20.40
CA VAL A 137 3.03 4.54 -18.97
C VAL A 137 1.87 5.00 -18.09
N VAL A 138 1.27 6.17 -18.39
CA VAL A 138 0.14 6.71 -17.63
C VAL A 138 -1.08 5.82 -17.81
N ALA A 139 -1.37 5.36 -19.03
CA ALA A 139 -2.48 4.46 -19.30
C ALA A 139 -2.35 3.14 -18.54
N PHE A 140 -1.22 2.43 -18.66
CA PHE A 140 -1.01 1.15 -17.95
C PHE A 140 -0.96 1.31 -16.43
N ALA A 141 -0.38 2.40 -15.92
CA ALA A 141 -0.37 2.70 -14.50
C ALA A 141 -1.78 2.97 -13.96
N SER A 142 -2.63 3.66 -14.73
CA SER A 142 -4.03 3.88 -14.37
C SER A 142 -4.86 2.58 -14.43
N MET A 143 -4.62 1.73 -15.42
CA MET A 143 -5.24 0.40 -15.49
C MET A 143 -4.88 -0.48 -14.28
N TYR A 144 -3.63 -0.39 -13.80
CA TYR A 144 -3.22 -1.06 -12.57
C TYR A 144 -3.94 -0.50 -11.34
N ALA A 145 -3.97 0.83 -11.18
CA ALA A 145 -4.60 1.49 -10.05
C ALA A 145 -6.12 1.26 -9.99
N LEU A 146 -6.76 1.05 -11.14
CA LEU A 146 -8.20 0.81 -11.30
C LEU A 146 -8.51 -0.64 -11.71
N CYS A 147 -7.62 -1.59 -11.40
CA CYS A 147 -7.86 -2.99 -11.73
C CYS A 147 -9.09 -3.51 -10.97
N SER A 148 -9.68 -4.61 -11.46
CA SER A 148 -10.88 -5.20 -10.88
C SER A 148 -10.74 -5.53 -9.40
N TYR A 149 -9.55 -5.93 -8.94
CA TYR A 149 -9.30 -6.18 -7.53
C TYR A 149 -9.51 -4.90 -6.69
N VAL A 150 -8.92 -3.77 -7.11
CA VAL A 150 -9.07 -2.49 -6.39
C VAL A 150 -10.53 -2.03 -6.42
N MET A 151 -11.19 -2.16 -7.57
CA MET A 151 -12.59 -1.71 -7.71
C MET A 151 -13.59 -2.62 -6.98
N ALA A 152 -13.33 -3.91 -6.88
CA ALA A 152 -14.20 -4.84 -6.15
C ALA A 152 -13.97 -4.82 -4.64
N TYR A 153 -12.73 -4.54 -4.20
CA TYR A 153 -12.33 -4.62 -2.79
C TYR A 153 -11.89 -3.26 -2.20
N TYR A 154 -12.29 -2.13 -2.80
CA TYR A 154 -11.96 -0.80 -2.26
C TYR A 154 -12.42 -0.62 -0.81
N TRP A 155 -13.48 -1.29 -0.43
CA TRP A 155 -14.01 -1.28 0.93
C TRP A 155 -13.09 -1.99 1.94
N CYS A 156 -12.25 -2.92 1.51
CA CYS A 156 -11.15 -3.47 2.31
C CYS A 156 -9.93 -2.55 2.27
N ILE A 157 -10.10 -1.32 2.76
CA ILE A 157 -9.11 -0.23 2.60
C ILE A 157 -7.70 -0.60 3.08
N MET A 158 -7.57 -1.50 4.08
CA MET A 158 -6.31 -1.99 4.60
C MET A 158 -5.58 -2.94 3.63
N TRP A 159 -6.28 -3.55 2.68
CA TRP A 159 -5.66 -4.43 1.67
C TRP A 159 -5.04 -3.64 0.53
N ILE A 160 -5.53 -2.43 0.29
CA ILE A 160 -5.08 -1.57 -0.82
C ILE A 160 -3.62 -1.12 -0.62
N ASP A 161 -3.12 -1.04 0.62
CA ASP A 161 -1.71 -0.70 0.88
C ASP A 161 -0.74 -1.67 0.19
N ALA A 162 -1.07 -2.96 0.18
CA ALA A 162 -0.25 -3.96 -0.51
C ALA A 162 -0.23 -3.74 -2.03
N VAL A 163 -1.38 -3.37 -2.61
CA VAL A 163 -1.45 -3.02 -4.05
C VAL A 163 -0.62 -1.78 -4.34
N VAL A 164 -0.67 -0.76 -3.48
CA VAL A 164 0.14 0.46 -3.60
C VAL A 164 1.64 0.12 -3.58
N LEU A 165 2.07 -0.74 -2.66
CA LEU A 165 3.49 -1.01 -2.41
C LEU A 165 4.08 -2.10 -3.30
N LEU A 166 3.28 -2.99 -3.89
CA LEU A 166 3.73 -4.10 -4.71
C LEU A 166 4.64 -3.69 -5.88
N PRO A 167 4.35 -2.64 -6.66
CA PRO A 167 5.26 -2.17 -7.72
C PRO A 167 6.63 -1.76 -7.20
N LEU A 168 6.71 -1.17 -5.99
CA LEU A 168 7.98 -0.81 -5.36
C LEU A 168 8.73 -2.04 -4.84
N CYS A 169 8.03 -3.04 -4.31
CA CYS A 169 8.64 -4.32 -3.92
C CYS A 169 9.28 -5.00 -5.11
N ILE A 170 8.55 -5.10 -6.23
CA ILE A 170 9.07 -5.71 -7.47
C ILE A 170 10.22 -4.89 -8.04
N LEU A 171 10.11 -3.56 -8.05
CA LEU A 171 11.19 -2.67 -8.48
C LEU A 171 12.42 -2.85 -7.60
N GLY A 172 12.23 -2.90 -6.29
CA GLY A 172 13.31 -3.12 -5.32
C GLY A 172 14.00 -4.46 -5.53
N LEU A 173 13.24 -5.53 -5.79
CA LEU A 173 13.76 -6.85 -6.11
C LEU A 173 14.56 -6.85 -7.42
N ASN A 174 14.07 -6.16 -8.46
CA ASN A 174 14.82 -5.97 -9.70
C ASN A 174 16.16 -5.29 -9.44
N ARG A 175 16.18 -4.20 -8.66
CA ARG A 175 17.40 -3.47 -8.32
C ARG A 175 18.35 -4.27 -7.44
N LEU A 176 17.83 -5.14 -6.59
CA LEU A 176 18.65 -6.05 -5.79
C LEU A 176 19.40 -7.02 -6.70
N ILE A 177 18.74 -7.57 -7.72
CA ILE A 177 19.35 -8.51 -8.69
C ILE A 177 20.30 -7.78 -9.63
N ASP A 178 19.88 -6.64 -10.22
CA ASP A 178 20.63 -5.93 -11.26
C ASP A 178 21.80 -5.11 -10.69
N GLU A 179 21.59 -4.46 -9.53
CA GLU A 179 22.51 -3.45 -8.97
C GLU A 179 23.05 -3.85 -7.60
N GLY A 180 22.56 -4.91 -6.98
CA GLY A 180 22.89 -5.30 -5.61
C GLY A 180 22.28 -4.37 -4.53
N LYS A 181 21.38 -3.45 -4.89
CA LYS A 181 20.78 -2.45 -4.00
C LYS A 181 19.49 -2.98 -3.35
N ALA A 182 19.54 -3.27 -2.07
CA ALA A 182 18.45 -3.91 -1.32
C ALA A 182 17.47 -2.93 -0.65
N VAL A 183 17.85 -1.67 -0.40
CA VAL A 183 17.11 -0.74 0.47
C VAL A 183 15.65 -0.60 0.06
N MET A 184 15.38 -0.37 -1.23
CA MET A 184 14.01 -0.20 -1.72
C MET A 184 13.18 -1.47 -1.51
N TYR A 185 13.75 -2.64 -1.80
CA TYR A 185 13.10 -3.92 -1.59
C TYR A 185 12.75 -4.15 -0.12
N THR A 186 13.74 -3.98 0.75
CA THR A 186 13.57 -4.19 2.19
C THR A 186 12.53 -3.25 2.78
N LEU A 187 12.59 -1.95 2.48
CA LEU A 187 11.67 -0.97 3.04
C LEU A 187 10.24 -1.15 2.50
N SER A 188 10.09 -1.39 1.19
CA SER A 188 8.74 -1.60 0.63
C SER A 188 8.10 -2.88 1.14
N LEU A 189 8.86 -3.98 1.25
CA LEU A 189 8.35 -5.23 1.81
C LEU A 189 8.04 -5.09 3.32
N ALA A 190 8.91 -4.40 4.08
CA ALA A 190 8.66 -4.11 5.50
C ALA A 190 7.35 -3.32 5.69
N LEU A 191 7.10 -2.31 4.84
CA LEU A 191 5.85 -1.55 4.86
C LEU A 191 4.63 -2.41 4.50
N VAL A 192 4.75 -3.33 3.53
CA VAL A 192 3.65 -4.28 3.21
C VAL A 192 3.32 -5.13 4.43
N VAL A 193 4.35 -5.71 5.08
CA VAL A 193 4.16 -6.55 6.28
C VAL A 193 3.60 -5.73 7.45
N PHE A 194 4.08 -4.51 7.63
CA PHE A 194 3.66 -3.61 8.69
C PHE A 194 2.19 -3.19 8.53
N THR A 195 1.76 -2.86 7.31
CA THR A 195 0.42 -2.31 7.06
C THR A 195 -0.68 -3.36 7.12
N ASN A 196 -0.40 -4.59 6.68
CA ASN A 196 -1.34 -5.70 6.80
C ASN A 196 -0.63 -7.05 6.60
N TYR A 197 -0.43 -7.79 7.69
CA TYR A 197 0.29 -9.06 7.67
C TYR A 197 -0.42 -10.14 6.83
N TYR A 198 -1.75 -10.11 6.72
CA TYR A 198 -2.51 -11.12 5.98
C TYR A 198 -2.23 -11.02 4.47
N ILE A 199 -2.32 -9.83 3.88
CA ILE A 199 -1.99 -9.64 2.46
C ILE A 199 -0.47 -9.75 2.23
N ALA A 200 0.34 -9.40 3.23
CA ALA A 200 1.79 -9.56 3.15
C ALA A 200 2.20 -11.02 2.92
N ILE A 201 1.52 -12.00 3.52
CA ILE A 201 1.77 -13.42 3.25
C ILE A 201 1.57 -13.74 1.75
N MET A 202 0.51 -13.21 1.14
CA MET A 202 0.24 -13.40 -0.30
C MET A 202 1.33 -12.75 -1.15
N VAL A 203 1.79 -11.56 -0.79
CA VAL A 203 2.91 -10.88 -1.47
C VAL A 203 4.21 -11.67 -1.30
N CYS A 204 4.50 -12.21 -0.12
CA CYS A 204 5.68 -13.06 0.10
C CYS A 204 5.63 -14.35 -0.74
N ILE A 205 4.47 -15.01 -0.81
CA ILE A 205 4.27 -16.19 -1.66
C ILE A 205 4.48 -15.83 -3.14
N PHE A 206 3.90 -14.70 -3.58
CA PHE A 206 4.10 -14.20 -4.94
C PHE A 206 5.59 -13.96 -5.23
N ILE A 207 6.31 -13.29 -4.33
CA ILE A 207 7.75 -13.01 -4.48
C ILE A 207 8.55 -14.33 -4.53
N LEU A 208 8.17 -15.33 -3.71
CA LEU A 208 8.84 -16.65 -3.72
C LEU A 208 8.79 -17.32 -5.09
N PHE A 209 7.64 -17.27 -5.77
CA PHE A 209 7.49 -17.84 -7.13
C PHE A 209 8.02 -16.91 -8.22
N TYR A 210 7.90 -15.61 -8.04
CA TYR A 210 8.34 -14.64 -9.03
C TYR A 210 9.88 -14.48 -9.07
N TYR A 211 10.55 -14.58 -7.92
CA TYR A 211 12.01 -14.41 -7.83
C TYR A 211 12.79 -15.35 -8.76
N PRO A 212 12.55 -16.67 -8.80
CA PRO A 212 13.25 -17.57 -9.73
C PRO A 212 13.05 -17.14 -11.19
N VAL A 213 11.82 -16.83 -11.59
CA VAL A 213 11.52 -16.37 -12.95
C VAL A 213 12.32 -15.13 -13.28
N LEU A 214 12.29 -14.12 -12.39
CA LEU A 214 13.02 -12.88 -12.56
C LEU A 214 14.54 -13.12 -12.63
N TYR A 215 15.08 -13.95 -11.74
CA TYR A 215 16.51 -14.26 -11.69
C TYR A 215 16.99 -14.91 -12.99
N PHE A 216 16.36 -15.98 -13.42
CA PHE A 216 16.78 -16.72 -14.63
C PHE A 216 16.51 -15.95 -15.93
N THR A 217 15.57 -15.02 -15.94
CA THR A 217 15.36 -14.13 -17.11
C THR A 217 16.44 -13.06 -17.22
N LYS A 218 16.97 -12.57 -16.10
CA LYS A 218 17.92 -11.45 -16.09
C LYS A 218 19.38 -11.86 -15.99
N VAL A 219 19.66 -12.92 -15.26
CA VAL A 219 21.04 -13.32 -14.95
C VAL A 219 21.44 -14.51 -15.81
N LYS A 220 22.49 -14.34 -16.61
CA LYS A 220 23.12 -15.49 -17.26
C LYS A 220 23.67 -16.42 -16.19
N TRP A 221 23.48 -17.71 -16.37
CA TRP A 221 23.96 -18.71 -15.42
C TRP A 221 25.49 -18.59 -15.19
N GLN A 222 25.88 -18.27 -13.98
CA GLN A 222 27.26 -18.09 -13.53
C GLN A 222 27.68 -19.15 -12.51
N GLY A 223 26.94 -20.26 -12.44
CA GLY A 223 27.18 -21.34 -11.49
C GLY A 223 26.43 -21.19 -10.15
N ILE A 224 26.38 -22.29 -9.41
CA ILE A 224 25.60 -22.44 -8.18
C ILE A 224 26.03 -21.41 -7.11
N LYS A 225 27.31 -21.10 -6.96
CA LYS A 225 27.80 -20.15 -5.96
C LYS A 225 27.26 -18.74 -6.17
N SER A 226 27.19 -18.28 -7.42
CA SER A 226 26.64 -16.95 -7.75
C SER A 226 25.14 -16.90 -7.49
N CYS A 227 24.41 -17.94 -7.89
CA CYS A 227 23.00 -18.09 -7.64
C CYS A 227 22.70 -18.10 -6.14
N ALA A 228 23.37 -18.92 -5.36
CA ALA A 228 23.22 -19.02 -3.91
C ALA A 228 23.52 -17.70 -3.20
N LYS A 229 24.54 -16.95 -3.64
CA LYS A 229 24.87 -15.63 -3.08
C LYS A 229 23.77 -14.61 -3.30
N THR A 230 23.21 -14.53 -4.51
CA THR A 230 22.15 -13.55 -4.83
C THR A 230 20.82 -13.94 -4.15
N THR A 231 20.49 -15.24 -4.16
CA THR A 231 19.31 -15.77 -3.46
C THR A 231 19.43 -15.57 -1.95
N GLY A 232 20.60 -15.85 -1.37
CA GLY A 232 20.86 -15.63 0.04
C GLY A 232 20.69 -14.15 0.45
N LYS A 233 21.11 -13.21 -0.42
CA LYS A 233 20.83 -11.79 -0.21
C LYS A 233 19.32 -11.49 -0.25
N ALA A 234 18.59 -12.01 -1.24
CA ALA A 234 17.16 -11.78 -1.35
C ALA A 234 16.42 -12.32 -0.12
N VAL A 235 16.73 -13.53 0.32
CA VAL A 235 16.17 -14.14 1.53
C VAL A 235 16.54 -13.32 2.77
N GLY A 236 17.81 -12.96 2.95
CA GLY A 236 18.27 -12.20 4.11
C GLY A 236 17.58 -10.84 4.23
N PHE A 237 17.41 -10.12 3.11
CA PHE A 237 16.70 -8.84 3.11
C PHE A 237 15.18 -8.99 3.25
N SER A 238 14.59 -10.12 2.83
CA SER A 238 13.20 -10.44 3.14
C SER A 238 12.99 -10.69 4.63
N LEU A 239 13.87 -11.47 5.26
CA LEU A 239 13.83 -11.70 6.70
C LEU A 239 14.04 -10.40 7.48
N LEU A 240 14.95 -9.54 7.04
CA LEU A 240 15.14 -8.21 7.64
C LEU A 240 13.87 -7.36 7.53
N ALA A 241 13.18 -7.39 6.39
CA ALA A 241 11.92 -6.67 6.19
C ALA A 241 10.84 -7.15 7.18
N VAL A 242 10.69 -8.46 7.36
CA VAL A 242 9.77 -9.04 8.35
C VAL A 242 10.17 -8.66 9.77
N ALA A 243 11.48 -8.71 10.09
CA ALA A 243 11.98 -8.31 11.41
C ALA A 243 11.71 -6.82 11.71
N MET A 244 11.79 -5.93 10.72
CA MET A 244 11.43 -4.51 10.88
C MET A 244 9.94 -4.32 11.22
N ALA A 245 9.07 -5.21 10.74
CA ALA A 245 7.64 -5.19 11.05
C ALA A 245 7.27 -5.96 12.33
N ALA A 246 8.24 -6.52 13.05
CA ALA A 246 8.01 -7.35 14.25
C ALA A 246 7.23 -6.62 15.35
N VAL A 247 7.31 -5.29 15.42
CA VAL A 247 6.53 -4.47 16.35
C VAL A 247 5.02 -4.65 16.17
N MET A 248 4.56 -4.94 14.94
CA MET A 248 3.15 -5.28 14.69
C MET A 248 2.87 -6.77 14.84
N LEU A 249 3.79 -7.63 14.40
CA LEU A 249 3.58 -9.07 14.34
C LEU A 249 3.65 -9.74 15.72
N LEU A 250 4.67 -9.41 16.53
CA LEU A 250 4.90 -10.11 17.80
C LEU A 250 3.76 -9.93 18.82
N PRO A 251 3.27 -8.70 19.08
CA PRO A 251 2.15 -8.53 20.00
C PRO A 251 0.87 -9.23 19.50
N THR A 252 0.66 -9.22 18.18
CA THR A 252 -0.51 -9.88 17.56
C THR A 252 -0.45 -11.39 17.68
N TYR A 253 0.75 -11.98 17.65
CA TYR A 253 0.94 -13.42 17.77
C TYR A 253 0.82 -13.91 19.24
N ILE A 254 1.23 -13.07 20.21
CA ILE A 254 1.28 -13.44 21.63
C ILE A 254 -0.10 -13.26 22.30
N SER A 255 -0.97 -12.42 21.79
CA SER A 255 -2.29 -12.11 22.37
C SER A 255 -3.37 -13.02 21.84
#